data_10e961208811f5af983e608b809dd887
#
_entry.id   10e961208811f5af983e608b809dd887
#
_cell.length_a   1.000
_cell.length_b   1.000
_cell.length_c   1.000
_cell.angle_alpha   90.00
_cell.angle_beta   90.00
_cell.angle_gamma   90.00
#
_symmetry.space_group_name_H-M   'P 1'
#
loop_
_entity.id
_entity.type
_entity.pdbx_description
1 polymer ?
#
loop_
_entity_poly.entity_id
_entity_poly.type
_entity_poly.pdbx_seq_one_letter_code
_entity_poly.pdbx_strand_id
1 'polypeptide(L)'
;MEAGGGIRYHSGLARAASLSSHRYPMIRHSGFLRLLALLVLTLSVAGCGRFFQKEDPIETLPVEQMYESGKSSLRSGNVARAERYFRRLIARFPFGAYTEQAQLELAYAQFKQNKTEEAQSTINRFIKTYPAHPHIDYAYYLRAVVNFDAGNLVLDRVARIDRTQRDMGSAQQSFNDFAELIRRYPNSRYAADARLRMVYLRNQMARHEVNVAKYYLRRGAWLGAAKRGQYIIEHYPQSAYQNDALAVMAEGYRRLGQDELAEDAARVLRANDPQHAYFSGDWPEPRSRWRKLLPLGENYRS
;
A
#
# COMPACT_ATOMS: atom_id res chain seq x y z
N MET A 1 -47.77 4.30 59.67
CA MET A 1 -47.86 5.77 59.62
C MET A 1 -47.94 6.09 58.15
N GLU A 2 -49.18 6.17 57.61
CA GLU A 2 -50.02 7.32 57.45
C GLU A 2 -49.34 8.40 56.58
N ALA A 3 -49.90 8.98 55.53
CA ALA A 3 -51.26 9.15 54.99
C ALA A 3 -51.06 9.61 53.54
N GLY A 4 -51.83 9.41 52.47
CA GLY A 4 -53.28 9.68 52.42
C GLY A 4 -53.56 11.02 51.69
N GLY A 5 -54.31 10.91 50.55
CA GLY A 5 -54.91 12.04 49.86
C GLY A 5 -54.90 11.83 48.34
N GLY A 6 -55.80 11.45 47.56
CA GLY A 6 -57.27 11.45 47.56
C GLY A 6 -57.91 12.83 47.21
N ILE A 7 -58.46 13.03 45.98
CA ILE A 7 -59.55 13.93 45.60
C ILE A 7 -59.67 13.89 44.05
N ARG A 8 -60.71 13.41 43.53
CA ARG A 8 -62.15 13.68 43.25
C ARG A 8 -62.39 14.06 41.78
N TYR A 9 -63.31 13.33 41.19
CA TYR A 9 -64.04 13.53 39.97
C TYR A 9 -64.68 14.90 39.80
N HIS A 10 -64.74 15.38 38.60
CA HIS A 10 -65.87 16.15 38.12
C HIS A 10 -66.26 15.71 36.69
N SER A 11 -67.48 15.23 36.63
CA SER A 11 -68.30 14.96 35.48
C SER A 11 -68.77 16.23 34.76
N GLY A 12 -68.75 16.24 33.45
CA GLY A 12 -69.31 17.32 32.63
C GLY A 12 -69.77 16.80 31.26
N LEU A 13 -71.00 16.45 31.23
CA LEU A 13 -72.00 16.25 30.16
C LEU A 13 -71.69 16.71 28.72
N ALA A 14 -71.82 15.77 27.84
CA ALA A 14 -72.51 15.76 26.53
C ALA A 14 -72.81 17.06 25.76
N ARG A 15 -72.33 17.05 24.52
CA ARG A 15 -73.12 17.57 23.38
C ARG A 15 -72.74 16.80 22.12
N ALA A 16 -73.69 16.05 21.61
CA ALA A 16 -73.71 15.46 20.30
C ALA A 16 -73.77 16.55 19.22
N ALA A 17 -72.80 16.53 18.32
CA ALA A 17 -72.89 17.23 17.05
C ALA A 17 -72.80 16.20 15.92
N SER A 18 -73.90 15.98 15.26
CA SER A 18 -74.03 15.21 14.06
C SER A 18 -73.22 15.83 12.93
N LEU A 19 -72.18 15.14 12.47
CA LEU A 19 -71.49 15.46 11.24
C LEU A 19 -71.82 14.44 10.17
N SER A 20 -72.46 14.97 9.15
CA SER A 20 -72.90 14.34 7.92
C SER A 20 -71.74 13.56 7.27
N SER A 21 -72.01 12.31 6.98
CA SER A 21 -71.14 11.45 6.15
C SER A 21 -71.11 11.92 4.71
N HIS A 22 -70.11 12.70 4.34
CA HIS A 22 -69.76 12.86 2.93
C HIS A 22 -68.95 11.61 2.50
N ARG A 23 -69.61 10.68 1.83
CA ARG A 23 -69.01 9.59 1.09
C ARG A 23 -68.34 10.17 -0.15
N TYR A 24 -67.01 10.29 -0.12
CA TYR A 24 -66.25 10.47 -1.36
C TYR A 24 -66.30 9.15 -2.16
N PRO A 25 -66.56 9.19 -3.48
CA PRO A 25 -66.49 8.00 -4.29
C PRO A 25 -65.07 7.55 -4.41
N MET A 26 -64.70 6.39 -3.84
CA MET A 26 -63.43 5.73 -4.01
C MET A 26 -63.33 5.27 -5.46
N ILE A 27 -62.71 6.09 -6.31
CA ILE A 27 -62.42 5.78 -7.70
C ILE A 27 -61.49 4.56 -7.71
N ARG A 28 -62.00 3.46 -8.30
CA ARG A 28 -61.30 2.17 -8.45
C ARG A 28 -60.10 2.29 -9.38
N HIS A 29 -59.00 2.95 -8.93
CA HIS A 29 -57.73 2.99 -9.67
C HIS A 29 -56.83 1.77 -9.39
N SER A 30 -57.34 0.77 -8.62
CA SER A 30 -56.54 -0.39 -8.27
C SER A 30 -56.17 -1.31 -9.43
N GLY A 31 -57.03 -1.31 -10.50
CA GLY A 31 -56.77 -2.10 -11.71
C GLY A 31 -55.68 -1.48 -12.59
N PHE A 32 -55.73 -0.16 -12.76
CA PHE A 32 -54.74 0.56 -13.59
C PHE A 32 -53.34 0.56 -12.96
N LEU A 33 -53.27 0.77 -11.65
CA LEU A 33 -51.97 0.69 -10.92
C LEU A 33 -51.37 -0.71 -10.94
N ARG A 34 -52.19 -1.75 -10.85
CA ARG A 34 -51.72 -3.17 -10.97
C ARG A 34 -51.24 -3.49 -12.39
N LEU A 35 -51.92 -3.00 -13.40
CA LEU A 35 -51.51 -3.15 -14.79
C LEU A 35 -50.23 -2.40 -15.10
N LEU A 36 -50.05 -1.18 -14.57
CA LEU A 36 -48.86 -0.38 -14.70
C LEU A 36 -47.67 -1.03 -13.97
N ALA A 37 -47.90 -1.55 -12.76
CA ALA A 37 -46.88 -2.27 -12.00
C ALA A 37 -46.45 -3.58 -12.70
N LEU A 38 -47.37 -4.32 -13.28
CA LEU A 38 -47.09 -5.51 -14.10
C LEU A 38 -46.33 -5.15 -15.38
N LEU A 39 -46.66 -4.06 -16.03
CA LEU A 39 -45.97 -3.58 -17.24
C LEU A 39 -44.54 -3.14 -16.91
N VAL A 40 -44.33 -2.42 -15.80
CA VAL A 40 -42.97 -2.03 -15.33
C VAL A 40 -42.16 -3.26 -14.93
N LEU A 41 -42.75 -4.25 -14.27
CA LEU A 41 -42.10 -5.49 -13.91
C LEU A 41 -41.70 -6.32 -15.14
N THR A 42 -42.58 -6.41 -16.16
CA THR A 42 -42.26 -7.13 -17.41
C THR A 42 -41.20 -6.42 -18.25
N LEU A 43 -41.21 -5.06 -18.28
CA LEU A 43 -40.14 -4.27 -18.91
C LEU A 43 -38.79 -4.39 -18.19
N SER A 44 -38.79 -4.49 -16.86
CA SER A 44 -37.59 -4.70 -16.06
C SER A 44 -36.98 -6.08 -16.31
N VAL A 45 -37.78 -7.13 -16.46
CA VAL A 45 -37.30 -8.49 -16.74
C VAL A 45 -36.82 -8.64 -18.20
N ALA A 46 -37.50 -7.98 -19.15
CA ALA A 46 -37.08 -8.01 -20.55
C ALA A 46 -35.83 -7.17 -20.85
N GLY A 47 -35.52 -6.14 -20.03
CA GLY A 47 -34.35 -5.27 -20.18
C GLY A 47 -33.05 -5.90 -19.69
N CYS A 48 -33.09 -6.82 -18.73
CA CYS A 48 -31.88 -7.43 -18.16
C CYS A 48 -31.25 -8.51 -19.05
N GLY A 49 -31.97 -9.10 -20.00
CA GLY A 49 -31.47 -10.20 -20.83
C GLY A 49 -30.55 -9.78 -22.00
N ARG A 50 -30.55 -8.52 -22.38
CA ARG A 50 -29.84 -8.06 -23.59
C ARG A 50 -28.51 -7.33 -23.31
N PHE A 51 -28.24 -7.02 -22.06
CA PHE A 51 -26.96 -6.41 -21.64
C PHE A 51 -25.90 -7.43 -21.23
N PHE A 52 -26.24 -8.71 -21.07
CA PHE A 52 -25.31 -9.78 -20.76
C PHE A 52 -25.04 -10.64 -21.99
N GLN A 53 -23.78 -10.70 -22.36
CA GLN A 53 -23.14 -11.55 -23.35
C GLN A 53 -23.16 -11.03 -24.79
N LYS A 54 -22.34 -9.98 -25.06
CA LYS A 54 -21.40 -10.19 -26.16
C LYS A 54 -20.32 -11.12 -25.58
N GLU A 55 -20.40 -12.41 -25.84
CA GLU A 55 -19.25 -13.29 -25.70
C GLU A 55 -18.12 -12.62 -26.47
N ASP A 56 -17.09 -12.19 -25.76
CA ASP A 56 -15.85 -11.76 -26.43
C ASP A 56 -15.40 -13.00 -27.20
N PRO A 57 -15.26 -12.96 -28.53
CA PRO A 57 -14.89 -14.13 -29.32
C PRO A 57 -13.42 -14.54 -29.11
N ILE A 58 -12.97 -14.50 -27.86
CA ILE A 58 -11.60 -14.85 -27.43
C ILE A 58 -11.23 -16.25 -27.93
N GLU A 59 -12.23 -17.16 -27.99
CA GLU A 59 -12.00 -18.56 -28.36
C GLU A 59 -11.69 -18.74 -29.85
N THR A 60 -12.12 -17.84 -30.72
CA THR A 60 -12.00 -17.97 -32.19
C THR A 60 -10.96 -17.04 -32.80
N LEU A 61 -10.46 -16.05 -32.02
CA LEU A 61 -9.51 -15.06 -32.54
C LEU A 61 -8.14 -15.69 -32.89
N PRO A 62 -7.50 -15.26 -33.98
CA PRO A 62 -6.08 -15.51 -34.25
C PRO A 62 -5.19 -14.94 -33.14
N VAL A 63 -3.98 -15.52 -32.97
CA VAL A 63 -3.02 -15.14 -31.91
C VAL A 63 -2.71 -13.65 -31.92
N GLU A 64 -2.49 -13.08 -33.08
CA GLU A 64 -2.18 -11.66 -33.26
C GLU A 64 -3.33 -10.76 -32.81
N GLN A 65 -4.57 -11.07 -33.17
CA GLN A 65 -5.74 -10.32 -32.79
C GLN A 65 -6.02 -10.44 -31.27
N MET A 66 -5.74 -11.61 -30.68
CA MET A 66 -5.82 -11.78 -29.22
C MET A 66 -4.81 -10.88 -28.51
N TYR A 67 -3.56 -10.84 -29.01
CA TYR A 67 -2.52 -10.00 -28.45
C TYR A 67 -2.88 -8.52 -28.54
N GLU A 68 -3.30 -8.03 -29.72
CA GLU A 68 -3.69 -6.65 -29.92
C GLU A 68 -4.92 -6.26 -29.09
N SER A 69 -5.91 -7.16 -28.92
CA SER A 69 -7.06 -6.94 -28.04
C SER A 69 -6.63 -6.81 -26.58
N GLY A 70 -5.68 -7.62 -26.13
CA GLY A 70 -5.06 -7.50 -24.81
C GLY A 70 -4.35 -6.15 -24.64
N LYS A 71 -3.52 -5.74 -25.59
CA LYS A 71 -2.80 -4.46 -25.61
C LYS A 71 -3.76 -3.26 -25.61
N SER A 72 -4.80 -3.31 -26.44
CA SER A 72 -5.83 -2.29 -26.49
C SER A 72 -6.57 -2.16 -25.15
N SER A 73 -6.86 -3.30 -24.51
CA SER A 73 -7.47 -3.31 -23.18
C SER A 73 -6.56 -2.68 -22.12
N LEU A 74 -5.23 -2.90 -22.17
CA LEU A 74 -4.28 -2.22 -21.28
C LEU A 74 -4.27 -0.71 -21.52
N ARG A 75 -4.22 -0.28 -22.79
CA ARG A 75 -4.23 1.15 -23.15
C ARG A 75 -5.49 1.86 -22.69
N SER A 76 -6.64 1.19 -22.75
CA SER A 76 -7.93 1.73 -22.27
C SER A 76 -8.13 1.63 -20.75
N GLY A 77 -7.15 1.11 -20.01
CA GLY A 77 -7.24 0.93 -18.56
C GLY A 77 -8.07 -0.27 -18.10
N ASN A 78 -8.60 -1.08 -19.03
CA ASN A 78 -9.33 -2.30 -18.68
C ASN A 78 -8.36 -3.48 -18.43
N VAL A 79 -7.65 -3.39 -17.33
CA VAL A 79 -6.55 -4.31 -16.98
C VAL A 79 -7.05 -5.74 -16.78
N ALA A 80 -8.23 -5.92 -16.19
CA ALA A 80 -8.82 -7.23 -15.98
C ALA A 80 -9.17 -7.93 -17.32
N ARG A 81 -9.64 -7.17 -18.30
CA ARG A 81 -9.89 -7.69 -19.66
C ARG A 81 -8.57 -8.07 -20.34
N ALA A 82 -7.56 -7.22 -20.22
CA ALA A 82 -6.23 -7.50 -20.75
C ALA A 82 -5.64 -8.81 -20.20
N GLU A 83 -5.73 -9.00 -18.89
CA GLU A 83 -5.28 -10.24 -18.24
C GLU A 83 -5.97 -11.47 -18.82
N ARG A 84 -7.29 -11.43 -19.06
CA ARG A 84 -8.04 -12.54 -19.67
C ARG A 84 -7.53 -12.87 -21.07
N TYR A 85 -7.29 -11.84 -21.90
CA TYR A 85 -6.76 -12.04 -23.26
C TYR A 85 -5.36 -12.70 -23.23
N PHE A 86 -4.46 -12.18 -22.40
CA PHE A 86 -3.10 -12.73 -22.34
C PHE A 86 -3.06 -14.14 -21.74
N ARG A 87 -3.85 -14.41 -20.69
CA ARG A 87 -3.97 -15.79 -20.14
C ARG A 87 -4.50 -16.76 -21.18
N ARG A 88 -5.52 -16.36 -21.94
CA ARG A 88 -6.11 -17.23 -22.95
C ARG A 88 -5.18 -17.42 -24.13
N LEU A 89 -4.48 -16.37 -24.57
CA LEU A 89 -3.47 -16.46 -25.61
C LEU A 89 -2.39 -17.48 -25.25
N ILE A 90 -1.80 -17.36 -24.06
CA ILE A 90 -0.73 -18.27 -23.59
C ILE A 90 -1.24 -19.71 -23.48
N ALA A 91 -2.48 -19.92 -23.09
CA ALA A 91 -3.08 -21.25 -22.97
C ALA A 91 -3.31 -21.92 -24.35
N ARG A 92 -3.77 -21.15 -25.35
CA ARG A 92 -4.05 -21.67 -26.69
C ARG A 92 -2.82 -21.79 -27.57
N PHE A 93 -1.87 -20.88 -27.41
CA PHE A 93 -0.66 -20.79 -28.22
C PHE A 93 0.56 -20.79 -27.29
N PRO A 94 0.99 -21.96 -26.79
CA PRO A 94 2.03 -22.04 -25.75
C PRO A 94 3.42 -21.61 -26.23
N PHE A 95 3.62 -21.46 -27.53
CA PHE A 95 4.92 -21.11 -28.15
C PHE A 95 4.76 -19.96 -29.15
N GLY A 96 5.86 -19.21 -29.35
CA GLY A 96 5.97 -18.15 -30.35
C GLY A 96 6.09 -16.76 -29.76
N ALA A 97 6.52 -15.81 -30.60
CA ALA A 97 6.86 -14.45 -30.20
C ALA A 97 5.71 -13.71 -29.49
N TYR A 98 4.46 -13.90 -29.92
CA TYR A 98 3.29 -13.31 -29.25
C TYR A 98 3.08 -13.88 -27.85
N THR A 99 3.37 -15.14 -27.65
CA THR A 99 3.23 -15.79 -26.32
C THR A 99 4.29 -15.32 -25.36
N GLU A 100 5.53 -15.20 -25.83
CA GLU A 100 6.62 -14.64 -25.03
C GLU A 100 6.29 -13.23 -24.58
N GLN A 101 5.89 -12.37 -25.52
CA GLN A 101 5.51 -11.00 -25.21
C GLN A 101 4.25 -10.95 -24.32
N ALA A 102 3.25 -11.80 -24.57
CA ALA A 102 2.03 -11.86 -23.77
C ALA A 102 2.30 -12.24 -22.30
N GLN A 103 3.34 -13.04 -22.00
CA GLN A 103 3.72 -13.34 -20.63
C GLN A 103 4.22 -12.10 -19.87
N LEU A 104 4.99 -11.23 -20.52
CA LEU A 104 5.41 -9.95 -19.92
C LEU A 104 4.22 -9.01 -19.70
N GLU A 105 3.33 -8.90 -20.68
CA GLU A 105 2.13 -8.08 -20.57
C GLU A 105 1.16 -8.63 -19.52
N LEU A 106 1.08 -9.96 -19.36
CA LEU A 106 0.30 -10.60 -18.29
C LEU A 106 0.85 -10.22 -16.92
N ALA A 107 2.16 -10.33 -16.73
CA ALA A 107 2.78 -9.94 -15.47
C ALA A 107 2.52 -8.47 -15.13
N TYR A 108 2.61 -7.57 -16.12
CA TYR A 108 2.26 -6.17 -15.95
C TYR A 108 0.78 -5.97 -15.61
N ALA A 109 -0.13 -6.68 -16.26
CA ALA A 109 -1.57 -6.62 -15.96
C ALA A 109 -1.88 -7.11 -14.53
N GLN A 110 -1.23 -8.17 -14.08
CA GLN A 110 -1.33 -8.68 -12.71
C GLN A 110 -0.83 -7.65 -11.69
N PHE A 111 0.34 -7.05 -11.95
CA PHE A 111 0.89 -5.97 -11.12
C PHE A 111 -0.08 -4.79 -11.01
N LYS A 112 -0.64 -4.32 -12.12
CA LYS A 112 -1.62 -3.22 -12.14
C LYS A 112 -2.92 -3.51 -11.39
N GLN A 113 -3.23 -4.78 -11.13
CA GLN A 113 -4.37 -5.23 -10.32
C GLN A 113 -3.97 -5.51 -8.85
N ASN A 114 -2.76 -5.17 -8.42
CA ASN A 114 -2.20 -5.47 -7.10
C ASN A 114 -2.11 -6.99 -6.79
N LYS A 115 -2.04 -7.84 -7.82
CA LYS A 115 -1.81 -9.28 -7.72
C LYS A 115 -0.31 -9.56 -7.66
N THR A 116 0.33 -9.13 -6.57
CA THR A 116 1.79 -9.09 -6.44
C THR A 116 2.43 -10.46 -6.60
N GLU A 117 1.93 -11.50 -5.90
CA GLU A 117 2.48 -12.84 -5.95
C GLU A 117 2.32 -13.49 -7.32
N GLU A 118 1.16 -13.29 -7.97
CA GLU A 118 0.94 -13.79 -9.34
C GLU A 118 1.89 -13.12 -10.34
N ALA A 119 2.05 -11.81 -10.24
CA ALA A 119 2.98 -11.05 -11.08
C ALA A 119 4.42 -11.56 -10.89
N GLN A 120 4.89 -11.71 -9.66
CA GLN A 120 6.21 -12.25 -9.33
C GLN A 120 6.40 -13.66 -9.91
N SER A 121 5.42 -14.55 -9.73
CA SER A 121 5.45 -15.91 -10.27
C SER A 121 5.57 -15.90 -11.79
N THR A 122 4.76 -15.06 -12.47
CA THR A 122 4.76 -14.93 -13.93
C THR A 122 6.11 -14.41 -14.45
N ILE A 123 6.68 -13.38 -13.79
CA ILE A 123 7.97 -12.80 -14.16
C ILE A 123 9.11 -13.81 -13.96
N ASN A 124 9.15 -14.48 -12.80
CA ASN A 124 10.20 -15.44 -12.50
C ASN A 124 10.18 -16.61 -13.48
N ARG A 125 8.98 -17.10 -13.86
CA ARG A 125 8.85 -18.11 -14.92
C ARG A 125 9.36 -17.59 -16.27
N PHE A 126 9.01 -16.35 -16.65
CA PHE A 126 9.50 -15.73 -17.88
C PHE A 126 11.03 -15.67 -17.90
N ILE A 127 11.65 -15.14 -16.86
CA ILE A 127 13.12 -15.01 -16.75
C ILE A 127 13.80 -16.38 -16.88
N LYS A 128 13.21 -17.42 -16.28
CA LYS A 128 13.74 -18.79 -16.35
C LYS A 128 13.58 -19.41 -17.73
N THR A 129 12.44 -19.16 -18.39
CA THR A 129 12.10 -19.81 -19.66
C THR A 129 12.75 -19.11 -20.86
N TYR A 130 12.89 -17.78 -20.81
CA TYR A 130 13.35 -16.94 -21.92
C TYR A 130 14.55 -16.05 -21.53
N PRO A 131 15.68 -16.61 -21.08
CA PRO A 131 16.81 -15.81 -20.56
C PRO A 131 17.50 -14.94 -21.63
N ALA A 132 17.32 -15.26 -22.91
CA ALA A 132 17.88 -14.51 -24.04
C ALA A 132 16.86 -13.62 -24.76
N HIS A 133 15.67 -13.43 -24.19
CA HIS A 133 14.64 -12.60 -24.81
C HIS A 133 15.08 -11.13 -24.95
N PRO A 134 14.79 -10.42 -26.07
CA PRO A 134 15.21 -9.03 -26.29
C PRO A 134 14.78 -8.04 -25.17
N HIS A 135 13.69 -8.34 -24.47
CA HIS A 135 13.16 -7.52 -23.35
C HIS A 135 13.37 -8.18 -22.00
N ILE A 136 14.40 -8.99 -21.84
CA ILE A 136 14.67 -9.64 -20.55
C ILE A 136 15.03 -8.63 -19.45
N ASP A 137 15.68 -7.54 -19.81
CA ASP A 137 15.99 -6.43 -18.91
C ASP A 137 14.71 -5.79 -18.33
N TYR A 138 13.65 -5.68 -19.14
CA TYR A 138 12.33 -5.25 -18.65
C TYR A 138 11.74 -6.23 -17.64
N ALA A 139 11.89 -7.53 -17.83
CA ALA A 139 11.41 -8.53 -16.87
C ALA A 139 12.09 -8.35 -15.50
N TYR A 140 13.42 -8.18 -15.45
CA TYR A 140 14.16 -7.89 -14.22
C TYR A 140 13.72 -6.56 -13.58
N TYR A 141 13.52 -5.54 -14.40
CA TYR A 141 13.03 -4.25 -13.93
C TYR A 141 11.62 -4.37 -13.33
N LEU A 142 10.69 -5.04 -14.03
CA LEU A 142 9.31 -5.22 -13.56
C LEU A 142 9.27 -6.02 -12.26
N ARG A 143 10.11 -7.05 -12.08
CA ARG A 143 10.25 -7.81 -10.84
C ARG A 143 10.59 -6.89 -9.67
N ALA A 144 11.59 -6.03 -9.85
CA ALA A 144 12.00 -5.06 -8.85
C ALA A 144 10.89 -4.05 -8.51
N VAL A 145 10.17 -3.54 -9.54
CA VAL A 145 9.07 -2.59 -9.37
C VAL A 145 7.88 -3.21 -8.62
N VAL A 146 7.56 -4.47 -8.89
CA VAL A 146 6.48 -5.18 -8.18
C VAL A 146 6.78 -5.27 -6.68
N ASN A 147 8.03 -5.56 -6.29
CA ASN A 147 8.46 -5.55 -4.88
C ASN A 147 8.53 -4.13 -4.31
N PHE A 148 8.92 -3.15 -5.12
CA PHE A 148 8.95 -1.74 -4.72
C PHE A 148 7.56 -1.22 -4.35
N ASP A 149 6.54 -1.55 -5.14
CA ASP A 149 5.18 -1.09 -4.92
C ASP A 149 4.41 -1.95 -3.89
N ALA A 150 4.82 -3.20 -3.64
CA ALA A 150 4.23 -4.05 -2.60
C ALA A 150 4.26 -3.38 -1.21
N GLY A 151 5.30 -2.56 -0.94
CA GLY A 151 5.38 -1.72 0.25
C GLY A 151 4.63 -0.39 0.14
N ASN A 152 4.07 -0.05 -1.04
CA ASN A 152 3.53 1.27 -1.37
C ASN A 152 2.00 1.28 -1.51
N LEU A 153 1.25 0.73 -0.57
CA LEU A 153 -0.22 0.80 -0.59
C LEU A 153 -0.68 2.27 -0.57
N VAL A 154 -1.64 2.61 -1.44
CA VAL A 154 -2.23 3.96 -1.57
C VAL A 154 -2.75 4.47 -0.22
N LEU A 155 -3.25 3.59 0.63
CA LEU A 155 -3.70 3.87 2.00
C LEU A 155 -2.60 4.45 2.89
N ASP A 156 -1.33 4.05 2.72
CA ASP A 156 -0.22 4.58 3.52
C ASP A 156 0.06 6.05 3.21
N ARG A 157 -0.20 6.47 1.97
CA ARG A 157 -0.04 7.86 1.54
C ARG A 157 -1.13 8.77 2.11
N VAL A 158 -2.35 8.24 2.23
CA VAL A 158 -3.52 8.96 2.80
C VAL A 158 -3.45 8.99 4.32
N ALA A 159 -3.05 7.89 4.96
CA ALA A 159 -2.99 7.75 6.41
C ALA A 159 -1.73 8.36 7.05
N ARG A 160 -0.77 8.91 6.28
CA ARG A 160 0.52 9.43 6.75
C ARG A 160 1.29 8.44 7.66
N ILE A 161 1.13 7.16 7.43
CA ILE A 161 1.81 6.12 8.22
C ILE A 161 3.30 6.11 7.86
N ASP A 162 4.16 6.19 8.87
CA ASP A 162 5.60 6.08 8.67
C ASP A 162 5.96 4.62 8.33
N ARG A 163 6.31 4.38 7.09
CA ARG A 163 6.64 3.06 6.53
C ARG A 163 7.87 2.43 7.18
N THR A 164 8.75 3.27 7.70
CA THR A 164 9.98 2.79 8.36
C THR A 164 9.71 2.12 9.71
N GLN A 165 8.46 2.04 10.14
CA GLN A 165 8.04 1.27 11.32
C GLN A 165 7.55 -0.14 10.97
N ARG A 166 7.50 -0.51 9.66
CA ARG A 166 7.07 -1.83 9.19
C ARG A 166 8.25 -2.69 8.78
N ASP A 167 7.96 -3.94 8.44
CA ASP A 167 8.93 -4.86 7.84
C ASP A 167 9.50 -4.30 6.54
N MET A 168 10.81 -4.32 6.42
CA MET A 168 11.55 -3.85 5.25
C MET A 168 11.88 -4.97 4.25
N GLY A 169 11.32 -6.17 4.41
CA GLY A 169 11.63 -7.32 3.57
C GLY A 169 11.38 -7.06 2.08
N SER A 170 10.24 -6.48 1.72
CA SER A 170 9.94 -6.12 0.32
C SER A 170 10.87 -5.03 -0.22
N ALA A 171 11.26 -4.06 0.61
CA ALA A 171 12.22 -3.02 0.23
C ALA A 171 13.61 -3.60 -0.03
N GLN A 172 14.07 -4.51 0.83
CA GLN A 172 15.34 -5.22 0.64
C GLN A 172 15.32 -6.10 -0.61
N GLN A 173 14.22 -6.84 -0.86
CA GLN A 173 14.09 -7.64 -2.07
C GLN A 173 14.10 -6.78 -3.33
N SER A 174 13.34 -5.68 -3.34
CA SER A 174 13.34 -4.72 -4.44
C SER A 174 14.73 -4.14 -4.72
N PHE A 175 15.48 -3.76 -3.66
CA PHE A 175 16.84 -3.28 -3.77
C PHE A 175 17.75 -4.31 -4.44
N ASN A 176 17.66 -5.57 -4.03
CA ASN A 176 18.44 -6.67 -4.58
C ASN A 176 18.07 -6.94 -6.05
N ASP A 177 16.79 -6.89 -6.41
CA ASP A 177 16.31 -7.07 -7.77
C ASP A 177 16.79 -5.94 -8.70
N PHE A 178 16.77 -4.67 -8.25
CA PHE A 178 17.35 -3.56 -9.01
C PHE A 178 18.87 -3.69 -9.14
N ALA A 179 19.57 -4.12 -8.10
CA ALA A 179 21.00 -4.36 -8.16
C ALA A 179 21.33 -5.48 -9.17
N GLU A 180 20.52 -6.53 -9.23
CA GLU A 180 20.68 -7.60 -10.21
C GLU A 180 20.46 -7.10 -11.63
N LEU A 181 19.43 -6.29 -11.88
CA LEU A 181 19.21 -5.63 -13.17
C LEU A 181 20.46 -4.85 -13.63
N ILE A 182 20.97 -3.97 -12.77
CA ILE A 182 22.12 -3.10 -13.11
C ILE A 182 23.38 -3.93 -13.38
N ARG A 183 23.59 -4.98 -12.60
CA ARG A 183 24.75 -5.88 -12.76
C ARG A 183 24.71 -6.65 -14.08
N ARG A 184 23.52 -7.19 -14.45
CA ARG A 184 23.33 -8.00 -15.66
C ARG A 184 23.20 -7.16 -16.93
N TYR A 185 22.53 -6.02 -16.80
CA TYR A 185 22.15 -5.15 -17.93
C TYR A 185 22.49 -3.69 -17.64
N PRO A 186 23.79 -3.34 -17.49
CA PRO A 186 24.21 -1.99 -17.09
C PRO A 186 23.79 -0.90 -18.07
N ASN A 187 23.62 -1.26 -19.34
CA ASN A 187 23.23 -0.36 -20.45
C ASN A 187 21.71 -0.40 -20.73
N SER A 188 20.92 -1.08 -19.91
CA SER A 188 19.47 -1.07 -20.02
C SER A 188 18.91 0.35 -19.86
N ARG A 189 17.90 0.68 -20.64
CA ARG A 189 17.17 1.95 -20.50
C ARG A 189 16.53 2.13 -19.13
N TYR A 190 16.33 1.04 -18.39
CA TYR A 190 15.78 1.06 -17.03
C TYR A 190 16.84 1.26 -15.95
N ALA A 191 18.13 1.17 -16.28
CA ALA A 191 19.21 1.21 -15.29
C ALA A 191 19.31 2.56 -14.55
N ALA A 192 19.00 3.68 -15.21
CA ALA A 192 19.00 4.99 -14.58
C ALA A 192 17.91 5.12 -13.52
N ASP A 193 16.66 4.76 -13.84
CA ASP A 193 15.54 4.74 -12.89
C ASP A 193 15.79 3.75 -11.74
N ALA A 194 16.33 2.57 -12.05
CA ALA A 194 16.70 1.58 -11.03
C ALA A 194 17.68 2.14 -9.99
N ARG A 195 18.72 2.88 -10.41
CA ARG A 195 19.67 3.54 -9.49
C ARG A 195 18.99 4.55 -8.58
N LEU A 196 18.09 5.37 -9.12
CA LEU A 196 17.33 6.35 -8.32
C LEU A 196 16.46 5.66 -7.26
N ARG A 197 15.76 4.59 -7.64
CA ARG A 197 14.96 3.80 -6.70
C ARG A 197 15.81 3.10 -5.64
N MET A 198 17.00 2.62 -6.00
CA MET A 198 17.94 2.04 -5.03
C MET A 198 18.41 3.06 -4.01
N VAL A 199 18.70 4.31 -4.40
CA VAL A 199 19.01 5.39 -3.45
C VAL A 199 17.84 5.62 -2.49
N TYR A 200 16.63 5.70 -3.01
CA TYR A 200 15.43 5.83 -2.19
C TYR A 200 15.27 4.68 -1.19
N LEU A 201 15.35 3.43 -1.66
CA LEU A 201 15.22 2.22 -0.81
C LEU A 201 16.29 2.16 0.26
N ARG A 202 17.56 2.43 -0.08
CA ARG A 202 18.67 2.51 0.87
C ARG A 202 18.38 3.51 1.99
N ASN A 203 17.90 4.69 1.65
CA ASN A 203 17.55 5.71 2.64
C ASN A 203 16.36 5.27 3.50
N GLN A 204 15.35 4.59 2.94
CA GLN A 204 14.22 4.06 3.72
C GLN A 204 14.67 2.99 4.72
N MET A 205 15.54 2.05 4.29
CA MET A 205 16.06 1.00 5.16
C MET A 205 16.95 1.60 6.26
N ALA A 206 17.84 2.53 5.92
CA ALA A 206 18.64 3.24 6.92
C ALA A 206 17.79 4.00 7.93
N ARG A 207 16.73 4.69 7.49
CA ARG A 207 15.79 5.38 8.37
C ARG A 207 15.08 4.42 9.32
N HIS A 208 14.67 3.25 8.81
CA HIS A 208 14.09 2.20 9.65
C HIS A 208 15.04 1.83 10.80
N GLU A 209 16.29 1.55 10.48
CA GLU A 209 17.31 1.18 11.48
C GLU A 209 17.56 2.30 12.50
N VAL A 210 17.58 3.57 12.05
CA VAL A 210 17.68 4.73 12.97
C VAL A 210 16.47 4.77 13.91
N ASN A 211 15.26 4.54 13.42
CA ASN A 211 14.06 4.53 14.26
C ASN A 211 14.09 3.40 15.30
N VAL A 212 14.56 2.21 14.90
CA VAL A 212 14.80 1.08 15.82
C VAL A 212 15.86 1.43 16.85
N ALA A 213 16.98 2.03 16.43
CA ALA A 213 18.05 2.44 17.32
C ALA A 213 17.58 3.51 18.34
N LYS A 214 16.83 4.52 17.90
CA LYS A 214 16.22 5.53 18.78
C LYS A 214 15.25 4.89 19.79
N TYR A 215 14.50 3.87 19.37
CA TYR A 215 13.65 3.09 20.29
C TYR A 215 14.51 2.37 21.34
N TYR A 216 15.63 1.73 20.97
CA TYR A 216 16.53 1.07 21.90
C TYR A 216 17.15 2.07 22.89
N LEU A 217 17.57 3.26 22.45
CA LEU A 217 18.04 4.31 23.35
C LEU A 217 17.00 4.67 24.41
N ARG A 218 15.73 4.81 24.02
CA ARG A 218 14.63 5.10 24.96
C ARG A 218 14.39 3.98 25.98
N ARG A 219 14.66 2.74 25.58
CA ARG A 219 14.49 1.54 26.43
C ARG A 219 15.71 1.20 27.29
N GLY A 220 16.79 1.96 27.20
CA GLY A 220 18.02 1.68 27.92
C GLY A 220 18.85 0.54 27.33
N ALA A 221 18.51 0.05 26.14
CA ALA A 221 19.25 -0.99 25.45
C ALA A 221 20.44 -0.40 24.65
N TRP A 222 21.39 0.20 25.39
CA TRP A 222 22.47 1.02 24.83
C TRP A 222 23.35 0.29 23.83
N LEU A 223 23.77 -0.95 24.15
CA LEU A 223 24.55 -1.77 23.23
C LEU A 223 23.78 -2.11 21.95
N GLY A 224 22.50 -2.45 22.10
CA GLY A 224 21.64 -2.72 20.94
C GLY A 224 21.50 -1.50 20.03
N ALA A 225 21.37 -0.30 20.62
CA ALA A 225 21.32 0.95 19.87
C ALA A 225 22.62 1.20 19.11
N ALA A 226 23.79 1.13 19.79
CA ALA A 226 25.10 1.34 19.16
C ALA A 226 25.33 0.35 18.00
N LYS A 227 24.97 -0.94 18.18
CA LYS A 227 25.06 -1.95 17.12
C LYS A 227 24.17 -1.65 15.91
N ARG A 228 22.98 -1.06 16.10
CA ARG A 228 22.14 -0.60 14.98
C ARG A 228 22.79 0.58 14.24
N GLY A 229 23.40 1.52 14.96
CA GLY A 229 24.19 2.61 14.34
C GLY A 229 25.34 2.06 13.49
N GLN A 230 26.12 1.13 14.05
CA GLN A 230 27.20 0.46 13.34
C GLN A 230 26.68 -0.24 12.07
N TYR A 231 25.58 -0.99 12.18
CA TYR A 231 24.94 -1.67 11.04
C TYR A 231 24.59 -0.70 9.90
N ILE A 232 24.10 0.51 10.21
CA ILE A 232 23.78 1.51 9.19
C ILE A 232 25.06 1.95 8.45
N ILE A 233 26.14 2.21 9.16
CA ILE A 233 27.40 2.64 8.55
C ILE A 233 27.96 1.56 7.62
N GLU A 234 27.88 0.29 8.03
CA GLU A 234 28.41 -0.84 7.28
C GLU A 234 27.55 -1.23 6.07
N HIS A 235 26.21 -1.26 6.23
CA HIS A 235 25.31 -1.84 5.23
C HIS A 235 24.58 -0.80 4.36
N TYR A 236 24.47 0.45 4.83
CA TYR A 236 23.83 1.54 4.09
C TYR A 236 24.77 2.73 3.88
N PRO A 237 25.97 2.50 3.30
CA PRO A 237 26.92 3.58 3.05
C PRO A 237 26.29 4.62 2.13
N GLN A 238 26.66 5.91 2.33
CA GLN A 238 26.11 7.05 1.59
C GLN A 238 24.58 7.25 1.75
N SER A 239 23.96 6.68 2.79
CA SER A 239 22.60 7.03 3.14
C SER A 239 22.53 8.42 3.77
N ALA A 240 21.37 9.08 3.64
CA ALA A 240 21.11 10.36 4.29
C ALA A 240 21.07 10.28 5.83
N TYR A 241 21.17 9.07 6.41
CA TYR A 241 21.02 8.79 7.83
C TYR A 241 22.33 8.38 8.52
N GLN A 242 23.49 8.58 7.86
CA GLN A 242 24.79 8.25 8.46
C GLN A 242 25.10 9.11 9.68
N ASN A 243 24.75 10.40 9.65
CA ASN A 243 24.97 11.29 10.76
C ASN A 243 24.09 10.92 11.97
N ASP A 244 22.82 10.55 11.74
CA ASP A 244 21.97 9.97 12.80
C ASP A 244 22.54 8.66 13.36
N ALA A 245 23.14 7.81 12.51
CA ALA A 245 23.78 6.57 12.95
C ALA A 245 25.00 6.83 13.86
N LEU A 246 25.83 7.79 13.49
CA LEU A 246 26.97 8.24 14.33
C LEU A 246 26.48 8.82 15.67
N ALA A 247 25.38 9.59 15.66
CA ALA A 247 24.77 10.13 16.89
C ALA A 247 24.24 9.00 17.79
N VAL A 248 23.63 7.96 17.21
CA VAL A 248 23.18 6.75 17.94
C VAL A 248 24.38 6.04 18.58
N MET A 249 25.47 5.86 17.83
CA MET A 249 26.68 5.21 18.33
C MET A 249 27.31 6.02 19.49
N ALA A 250 27.49 7.32 19.30
CA ALA A 250 28.04 8.21 20.31
C ALA A 250 27.22 8.16 21.61
N GLU A 251 25.91 8.29 21.55
CA GLU A 251 25.04 8.22 22.74
C GLU A 251 25.02 6.81 23.35
N GLY A 252 24.95 5.77 22.55
CA GLY A 252 24.94 4.38 23.01
C GLY A 252 26.23 4.03 23.77
N TYR A 253 27.41 4.35 23.22
CA TYR A 253 28.70 4.11 23.84
C TYR A 253 28.92 4.96 25.10
N ARG A 254 28.49 6.23 25.06
CA ARG A 254 28.54 7.11 26.23
C ARG A 254 27.73 6.55 27.41
N ARG A 255 26.54 6.01 27.14
CA ARG A 255 25.70 5.36 28.16
C ARG A 255 26.25 4.06 28.70
N LEU A 256 27.13 3.41 27.93
CA LEU A 256 27.86 2.21 28.35
C LEU A 256 29.16 2.50 29.10
N GLY A 257 29.56 3.77 29.24
CA GLY A 257 30.86 4.16 29.83
C GLY A 257 32.04 3.85 28.90
N GLN A 258 31.80 3.70 27.60
CA GLN A 258 32.86 3.47 26.59
C GLN A 258 33.20 4.82 25.93
N ASP A 259 33.87 5.68 26.73
CA ASP A 259 34.07 7.08 26.38
C ASP A 259 34.92 7.27 25.12
N GLU A 260 35.95 6.46 24.91
CA GLU A 260 36.80 6.51 23.71
C GLU A 260 35.98 6.28 22.43
N LEU A 261 35.15 5.24 22.39
CA LEU A 261 34.30 4.95 21.24
C LEU A 261 33.20 6.00 21.04
N ALA A 262 32.72 6.58 22.15
CA ALA A 262 31.72 7.65 22.09
C ALA A 262 32.32 8.93 21.50
N GLU A 263 33.56 9.30 21.93
CA GLU A 263 34.26 10.47 21.40
C GLU A 263 34.64 10.30 19.93
N ASP A 264 35.09 9.10 19.53
CA ASP A 264 35.39 8.79 18.13
C ASP A 264 34.17 8.97 17.23
N ALA A 265 33.03 8.40 17.61
CA ALA A 265 31.78 8.57 16.85
C ALA A 265 31.32 10.04 16.81
N ALA A 266 31.43 10.75 17.94
CA ALA A 266 31.07 12.17 18.03
C ALA A 266 32.02 13.07 17.22
N ARG A 267 33.31 12.74 17.17
CA ARG A 267 34.32 13.45 16.39
C ARG A 267 34.01 13.35 14.88
N VAL A 268 33.72 12.14 14.39
CA VAL A 268 33.33 11.92 12.98
C VAL A 268 32.03 12.65 12.68
N LEU A 269 31.03 12.56 13.56
CA LEU A 269 29.76 13.30 13.40
C LEU A 269 29.97 14.80 13.29
N ARG A 270 30.84 15.36 14.18
CA ARG A 270 31.14 16.80 14.17
C ARG A 270 31.85 17.24 12.92
N ALA A 271 32.71 16.40 12.35
CA ALA A 271 33.39 16.69 11.08
C ALA A 271 32.38 16.69 9.90
N ASN A 272 31.39 15.83 9.93
CA ASN A 272 30.40 15.71 8.86
C ASN A 272 29.25 16.72 8.99
N ASP A 273 28.77 16.96 10.22
CA ASP A 273 27.63 17.81 10.53
C ASP A 273 27.79 18.46 11.92
N PRO A 274 28.52 19.59 12.00
CA PRO A 274 28.78 20.26 13.28
C PRO A 274 27.51 20.84 13.93
N GLN A 275 26.41 20.98 13.16
CA GLN A 275 25.14 21.50 13.64
C GLN A 275 24.12 20.42 13.96
N HIS A 276 24.51 19.14 13.92
CA HIS A 276 23.60 18.03 14.23
C HIS A 276 22.98 18.20 15.62
N ALA A 277 21.67 17.92 15.74
CA ALA A 277 20.88 18.10 16.96
C ALA A 277 21.43 17.32 18.19
N TYR A 278 22.28 16.33 17.98
CA TYR A 278 23.02 15.64 19.05
C TYR A 278 23.84 16.60 19.92
N PHE A 279 24.48 17.60 19.31
CA PHE A 279 25.34 18.55 20.02
C PHE A 279 24.56 19.64 20.77
N SER A 280 23.32 19.92 20.38
CA SER A 280 22.45 20.84 21.11
C SER A 280 21.70 20.19 22.28
N GLY A 281 21.79 18.86 22.44
CA GLY A 281 21.08 18.09 23.44
C GLY A 281 19.59 17.87 23.16
N ASP A 282 19.13 18.22 21.95
CA ASP A 282 17.74 18.04 21.51
C ASP A 282 17.51 16.71 20.77
N TRP A 283 18.50 15.84 20.77
CA TRP A 283 18.47 14.53 20.13
C TRP A 283 18.39 13.40 21.20
N PRO A 284 17.73 12.26 20.96
CA PRO A 284 17.13 11.77 19.71
C PRO A 284 15.74 12.35 19.38
N GLU A 285 15.11 13.05 20.27
CA GLU A 285 13.83 13.74 20.04
C GLU A 285 13.86 15.12 20.67
N PRO A 286 13.40 16.17 19.97
CA PRO A 286 13.30 17.48 20.60
C PRO A 286 12.41 17.35 21.85
N ARG A 287 12.84 17.97 22.94
CA ARG A 287 12.06 18.04 24.19
C ARG A 287 10.76 18.79 23.90
N SER A 288 9.72 18.09 23.50
CA SER A 288 8.41 18.67 23.27
C SER A 288 7.95 19.39 24.56
N ARG A 289 7.78 20.71 24.50
CA ARG A 289 7.24 21.51 25.60
C ARG A 289 5.88 20.99 26.11
N TRP A 290 5.13 20.32 25.23
CA TRP A 290 3.82 19.73 25.53
C TRP A 290 3.91 18.44 26.37
N ARG A 291 5.00 17.68 26.32
CA ARG A 291 5.20 16.50 27.18
C ARG A 291 5.36 16.86 28.67
N LYS A 292 5.81 18.07 28.97
CA LYS A 292 5.89 18.56 30.36
C LYS A 292 4.53 18.89 30.98
N LEU A 293 3.47 19.01 30.16
CA LEU A 293 2.11 19.37 30.60
C LEU A 293 1.17 18.16 30.72
N LEU A 294 1.59 16.97 30.27
CA LEU A 294 0.82 15.75 30.40
C LEU A 294 1.44 14.85 31.48
N PRO A 295 0.74 14.60 32.63
CA PRO A 295 1.27 13.81 33.75
C PRO A 295 1.33 12.28 33.47
N LEU A 296 1.25 11.84 32.23
CA LEU A 296 1.09 10.43 31.83
C LEU A 296 2.40 9.73 31.40
N GLY A 297 3.56 10.19 31.87
CA GLY A 297 4.86 9.74 31.32
C GLY A 297 5.87 9.09 32.25
N GLU A 298 5.67 9.01 33.56
CA GLU A 298 6.75 8.55 34.47
C GLU A 298 6.59 7.13 35.04
N ASN A 299 5.54 6.39 34.77
CA ASN A 299 5.27 5.10 35.42
C ASN A 299 5.67 3.84 34.60
N TYR A 300 6.61 3.96 33.64
CA TYR A 300 7.25 2.79 33.01
C TYR A 300 8.77 2.76 33.28
N ARG A 301 9.13 2.96 34.56
CA ARG A 301 10.44 2.59 35.10
C ARG A 301 10.22 1.62 36.24
N SER A 302 10.10 0.35 35.93
CA SER A 302 10.38 -0.78 36.80
C SER A 302 10.70 -1.99 35.94
#